data_f3c44d565d94c6ee75bbbd67d06e4ddd
#
_entry.id   f3c44d565d94c6ee75bbbd67d06e4ddd
#
_cell.length_a   1.000
_cell.length_b   1.000
_cell.length_c   1.000
_cell.angle_alpha   90.00
_cell.angle_beta   90.00
_cell.angle_gamma   90.00
#
_symmetry.space_group_name_H-M   'P 1'
#
loop_
_entity.id
_entity.type
_entity.pdbx_description
1 polymer ?
#
loop_
_entity_poly.entity_id
_entity_poly.type
_entity_poly.pdbx_seq_one_letter_code
_entity_poly.pdbx_strand_id
1 'polypeptide(L)'
;MSEIKLIVGLGNPGDKYAETRHNAGEWLIERLARRFNVSLNAENKFFGYVGKTLINGKEVRFLVPTTFMNLSGKAVGALANFYRIKPEEILVLHDELDLPPGTVKLKQGGGYGGHNGLKDIVAQLGNSNNFYRLRIGIGHPGHRDLVSGFVLNKPAPAEREALDKALDEATDCIELLFKEGMVKATNRLNSFKI
;
A
#
# COMPACT_ATOMS: atom_id res chain seq x y z
N MET A 1 -12.10 15.10 9.63
CA MET A 1 -11.40 13.92 9.08
C MET A 1 -9.89 14.16 9.09
N SER A 2 -9.14 13.13 9.46
CA SER A 2 -7.68 13.23 9.43
C SER A 2 -7.18 13.27 8.00
N GLU A 3 -6.13 14.05 7.77
CA GLU A 3 -5.47 14.12 6.47
C GLU A 3 -4.40 13.03 6.37
N ILE A 4 -4.26 12.43 5.21
CA ILE A 4 -3.19 11.47 4.96
C ILE A 4 -1.86 12.23 4.86
N LYS A 5 -0.90 11.84 5.70
CA LYS A 5 0.44 12.43 5.75
C LYS A 5 1.53 11.44 5.34
N LEU A 6 1.20 10.15 5.31
CA LEU A 6 2.13 9.09 4.96
C LEU A 6 1.44 8.06 4.09
N ILE A 7 2.05 7.73 2.96
CA ILE A 7 1.63 6.63 2.09
C ILE A 7 2.74 5.59 2.09
N VAL A 8 2.38 4.34 2.38
CA VAL A 8 3.33 3.21 2.48
C VAL A 8 2.99 2.17 1.41
N GLY A 9 3.96 1.81 0.60
CA GLY A 9 3.81 0.73 -0.38
C GLY A 9 4.55 -0.52 0.08
N LEU A 10 3.84 -1.62 0.30
CA LEU A 10 4.42 -2.85 0.83
C LEU A 10 4.95 -3.77 -0.25
N GLY A 11 6.12 -4.38 0.02
CA GLY A 11 6.77 -5.36 -0.82
C GLY A 11 8.00 -5.94 -0.15
N ASN A 12 8.47 -7.06 -0.64
CA ASN A 12 9.75 -7.64 -0.22
C ASN A 12 10.88 -7.02 -1.04
N PRO A 13 12.06 -6.78 -0.43
CA PRO A 13 13.18 -6.18 -1.15
C PRO A 13 13.86 -7.18 -2.09
N GLY A 14 14.50 -6.64 -3.12
CA GLY A 14 15.34 -7.40 -4.05
C GLY A 14 14.63 -7.82 -5.33
N ASP A 15 15.41 -8.02 -6.39
CA ASP A 15 14.91 -8.35 -7.73
C ASP A 15 14.12 -9.66 -7.76
N LYS A 16 14.46 -10.60 -6.87
CA LYS A 16 13.76 -11.87 -6.76
C LYS A 16 12.25 -11.71 -6.50
N TYR A 17 11.87 -10.66 -5.78
CA TYR A 17 10.48 -10.43 -5.37
C TYR A 17 9.79 -9.31 -6.14
N ALA A 18 10.52 -8.55 -6.94
CA ALA A 18 10.04 -7.32 -7.55
C ALA A 18 8.75 -7.51 -8.37
N GLU A 19 8.61 -8.64 -9.05
CA GLU A 19 7.47 -8.93 -9.91
C GLU A 19 6.42 -9.85 -9.27
N THR A 20 6.57 -10.16 -7.98
CA THR A 20 5.63 -11.07 -7.30
C THR A 20 4.39 -10.33 -6.82
N ARG A 21 3.28 -11.07 -6.66
CA ARG A 21 1.99 -10.50 -6.21
C ARG A 21 2.12 -9.75 -4.89
N HIS A 22 2.99 -10.22 -4.00
CA HIS A 22 3.17 -9.60 -2.68
C HIS A 22 3.74 -8.17 -2.77
N ASN A 23 4.31 -7.81 -3.90
CA ASN A 23 4.86 -6.47 -4.15
C ASN A 23 3.88 -5.53 -4.85
N ALA A 24 2.61 -5.88 -4.95
CA ALA A 24 1.62 -5.02 -5.60
C ALA A 24 1.51 -3.63 -4.94
N GLY A 25 1.66 -3.54 -3.62
CA GLY A 25 1.69 -2.25 -2.93
C GLY A 25 2.85 -1.38 -3.38
N GLU A 26 4.02 -1.97 -3.56
CA GLU A 26 5.20 -1.28 -4.08
C GLU A 26 4.99 -0.82 -5.53
N TRP A 27 4.35 -1.63 -6.36
CA TRP A 27 4.03 -1.21 -7.73
C TRP A 27 3.18 0.06 -7.75
N LEU A 28 2.22 0.17 -6.85
CA LEU A 28 1.35 1.35 -6.79
C LEU A 28 2.12 2.58 -6.33
N ILE A 29 2.92 2.46 -5.27
CA ILE A 29 3.64 3.63 -4.78
C ILE A 29 4.69 4.14 -5.79
N GLU A 30 5.24 3.25 -6.60
CA GLU A 30 6.14 3.66 -7.69
C GLU A 30 5.39 4.47 -8.76
N ARG A 31 4.14 4.10 -9.07
CA ARG A 31 3.29 4.89 -9.98
C ARG A 31 2.97 6.26 -9.39
N LEU A 32 2.67 6.30 -8.10
CA LEU A 32 2.42 7.57 -7.41
C LEU A 32 3.66 8.45 -7.40
N ALA A 33 4.82 7.87 -7.16
CA ALA A 33 6.08 8.60 -7.16
C ALA A 33 6.34 9.24 -8.52
N ARG A 34 6.06 8.53 -9.61
CA ARG A 34 6.15 9.09 -10.96
C ARG A 34 5.11 10.20 -11.19
N ARG A 35 3.86 9.97 -10.78
CA ARG A 35 2.77 10.94 -10.95
C ARG A 35 3.10 12.27 -10.25
N PHE A 36 3.63 12.22 -9.04
CA PHE A 36 3.86 13.40 -8.20
C PHE A 36 5.33 13.84 -8.15
N ASN A 37 6.18 13.27 -9.00
CA ASN A 37 7.61 13.60 -9.09
C ASN A 37 8.33 13.45 -7.75
N VAL A 38 8.08 12.34 -7.05
CA VAL A 38 8.74 12.03 -5.79
C VAL A 38 9.99 11.21 -6.06
N SER A 39 11.12 11.67 -5.53
CA SER A 39 12.37 10.88 -5.52
C SER A 39 12.40 10.06 -4.24
N LEU A 40 12.48 8.74 -4.38
CA LEU A 40 12.57 7.81 -3.26
C LEU A 40 14.04 7.49 -3.01
N ASN A 41 14.54 7.86 -1.83
CA ASN A 41 15.95 7.68 -1.44
C ASN A 41 16.05 6.83 -0.19
N ALA A 42 17.09 5.98 -0.12
CA ALA A 42 17.31 5.10 1.02
C ALA A 42 17.59 5.91 2.28
N GLU A 43 16.83 5.61 3.34
CA GLU A 43 16.97 6.24 4.66
C GLU A 43 17.10 5.14 5.71
N ASN A 44 18.32 4.85 6.13
CA ASN A 44 18.59 3.73 7.05
C ASN A 44 17.84 3.87 8.39
N LYS A 45 17.67 5.09 8.88
CA LYS A 45 16.96 5.33 10.13
C LYS A 45 15.47 4.98 10.04
N PHE A 46 14.92 4.89 8.85
CA PHE A 46 13.52 4.52 8.62
C PHE A 46 13.36 3.16 7.94
N PHE A 47 14.45 2.42 7.76
CA PHE A 47 14.41 1.06 7.20
C PHE A 47 13.69 0.99 5.85
N GLY A 48 13.88 2.00 4.99
CA GLY A 48 13.21 2.02 3.71
C GLY A 48 13.64 3.17 2.81
N TYR A 49 13.02 3.22 1.63
CA TYR A 49 13.12 4.36 0.73
C TYR A 49 12.05 5.38 1.12
N VAL A 50 12.43 6.64 1.18
CA VAL A 50 11.55 7.72 1.63
C VAL A 50 11.60 8.87 0.63
N GLY A 51 10.46 9.48 0.40
CA GLY A 51 10.35 10.71 -0.38
C GLY A 51 9.27 11.61 0.20
N LYS A 52 9.23 12.84 -0.26
CA LYS A 52 8.27 13.83 0.22
C LYS A 52 7.84 14.72 -0.93
N THR A 53 6.57 15.09 -0.95
CA THR A 53 6.02 15.99 -1.95
C THR A 53 4.85 16.80 -1.38
N LEU A 54 4.41 17.79 -2.14
CA LEU A 54 3.14 18.49 -1.88
C LEU A 54 2.10 17.96 -2.85
N ILE A 55 0.97 17.49 -2.35
CA ILE A 55 -0.18 17.10 -3.15
C ILE A 55 -1.34 18.01 -2.77
N ASN A 56 -1.79 18.81 -3.71
CA ASN A 56 -2.82 19.81 -3.48
C ASN A 56 -2.49 20.71 -2.26
N GLY A 57 -1.23 21.15 -2.15
CA GLY A 57 -0.75 22.00 -1.07
C GLY A 57 -0.49 21.30 0.26
N LYS A 58 -0.68 19.98 0.34
CA LYS A 58 -0.50 19.21 1.57
C LYS A 58 0.78 18.40 1.51
N GLU A 59 1.57 18.42 2.58
CA GLU A 59 2.81 17.66 2.65
C GLU A 59 2.50 16.18 2.88
N VAL A 60 3.03 15.33 2.00
CA VAL A 60 2.84 13.87 2.06
C VAL A 60 4.18 13.19 1.92
N ARG A 61 4.46 12.24 2.81
CA ARG A 61 5.64 11.39 2.73
C ARG A 61 5.29 10.04 2.14
N PHE A 62 6.22 9.50 1.36
CA PHE A 62 6.13 8.17 0.78
C PHE A 62 7.18 7.28 1.44
N LEU A 63 6.82 6.05 1.75
CA LEU A 63 7.72 5.07 2.36
C LEU A 63 7.57 3.72 1.67
N VAL A 64 8.70 3.15 1.25
CA VAL A 64 8.79 1.77 0.77
C VAL A 64 9.72 1.04 1.73
N PRO A 65 9.19 0.19 2.63
CA PRO A 65 10.05 -0.58 3.53
C PRO A 65 11.03 -1.44 2.74
N THR A 66 12.28 -1.51 3.20
CA THR A 66 13.32 -2.39 2.64
C THR A 66 13.55 -3.62 3.51
N THR A 67 12.74 -3.81 4.53
CA THR A 67 12.67 -5.03 5.32
C THR A 67 11.89 -6.09 4.55
N PHE A 68 12.02 -7.36 4.94
CA PHE A 68 11.08 -8.36 4.47
C PHE A 68 9.68 -8.03 4.97
N MET A 69 8.67 -8.56 4.29
CA MET A 69 7.26 -8.22 4.51
C MET A 69 6.84 -8.30 5.98
N ASN A 70 7.26 -9.35 6.68
CA ASN A 70 6.87 -9.57 8.08
C ASN A 70 7.47 -8.55 9.07
N LEU A 71 8.36 -7.68 8.60
CA LEU A 71 8.95 -6.59 9.40
C LEU A 71 8.59 -5.21 8.87
N SER A 72 7.56 -5.11 8.02
CA SER A 72 7.14 -3.83 7.42
C SER A 72 6.81 -2.76 8.47
N GLY A 73 6.29 -3.17 9.62
CA GLY A 73 5.94 -2.25 10.70
C GLY A 73 7.14 -1.54 11.31
N LYS A 74 8.33 -2.13 11.22
CA LYS A 74 9.54 -1.50 11.73
C LYS A 74 9.80 -0.15 11.03
N ALA A 75 9.65 -0.14 9.71
CA ALA A 75 9.80 1.09 8.92
C ALA A 75 8.67 2.08 9.20
N VAL A 76 7.42 1.60 9.17
CA VAL A 76 6.26 2.45 9.40
C VAL A 76 6.30 3.07 10.80
N GLY A 77 6.58 2.26 11.81
CA GLY A 77 6.66 2.73 13.20
C GLY A 77 7.76 3.75 13.40
N ALA A 78 8.95 3.51 12.84
CA ALA A 78 10.08 4.43 12.98
C ALA A 78 9.76 5.80 12.35
N LEU A 79 9.21 5.82 11.14
CA LEU A 79 8.90 7.07 10.45
C LEU A 79 7.73 7.80 11.11
N ALA A 80 6.66 7.08 11.43
CA ALA A 80 5.48 7.68 12.06
C ALA A 80 5.82 8.28 13.42
N ASN A 81 6.64 7.59 14.23
CA ASN A 81 7.06 8.09 15.52
C ASN A 81 7.93 9.35 15.38
N PHE A 82 8.86 9.35 14.43
CA PHE A 82 9.76 10.48 14.22
C PHE A 82 9.01 11.75 13.84
N TYR A 83 8.04 11.65 12.92
CA TYR A 83 7.27 12.80 12.42
C TYR A 83 5.94 12.97 13.16
N ARG A 84 5.68 12.18 14.21
CA ARG A 84 4.45 12.23 15.01
C ARG A 84 3.19 12.08 14.14
N ILE A 85 3.24 11.12 13.24
CA ILE A 85 2.12 10.78 12.36
C ILE A 85 1.25 9.74 13.06
N LYS A 86 -0.05 10.02 13.14
CA LYS A 86 -1.02 9.13 13.80
C LYS A 86 -1.45 8.01 12.85
N PRO A 87 -1.91 6.85 13.37
CA PRO A 87 -2.40 5.77 12.49
C PRO A 87 -3.43 6.23 11.47
N GLU A 88 -4.41 7.05 11.87
CA GLU A 88 -5.45 7.55 10.97
C GLU A 88 -4.95 8.54 9.91
N GLU A 89 -3.67 8.90 9.95
CA GLU A 89 -3.02 9.75 8.94
C GLU A 89 -2.17 8.94 7.96
N ILE A 90 -2.26 7.60 8.05
CA ILE A 90 -1.45 6.69 7.24
C ILE A 90 -2.34 5.93 6.25
N LEU A 91 -1.90 5.87 4.99
CA LEU A 91 -2.50 5.03 3.96
C LEU A 91 -1.50 3.94 3.57
N VAL A 92 -1.88 2.68 3.75
CA VAL A 92 -1.06 1.52 3.39
C VAL A 92 -1.60 0.89 2.11
N LEU A 93 -0.70 0.71 1.14
CA LEU A 93 -0.99 0.06 -0.15
C LEU A 93 -0.50 -1.37 -0.06
N HIS A 94 -1.39 -2.34 -0.27
CA HIS A 94 -1.02 -3.76 -0.11
C HIS A 94 -1.80 -4.69 -1.02
N ASP A 95 -1.26 -5.88 -1.24
CA ASP A 95 -1.92 -6.95 -1.95
C ASP A 95 -3.05 -7.56 -1.10
N GLU A 96 -4.14 -7.95 -1.75
CA GLU A 96 -5.33 -8.47 -1.08
C GLU A 96 -5.82 -9.76 -1.73
N LEU A 97 -5.81 -10.86 -0.95
CA LEU A 97 -6.27 -12.17 -1.41
C LEU A 97 -7.77 -12.25 -1.64
N ASP A 98 -8.54 -11.45 -0.90
CA ASP A 98 -10.01 -11.53 -0.91
C ASP A 98 -10.65 -10.77 -2.07
N LEU A 99 -9.85 -10.14 -2.92
CA LEU A 99 -10.31 -9.41 -4.09
C LEU A 99 -9.65 -9.99 -5.35
N PRO A 100 -10.40 -10.15 -6.45
CA PRO A 100 -9.81 -10.62 -7.71
C PRO A 100 -8.92 -9.57 -8.36
N PRO A 101 -7.98 -9.98 -9.25
CA PRO A 101 -7.21 -9.02 -10.03
C PRO A 101 -8.13 -8.09 -10.83
N GLY A 102 -7.83 -6.79 -10.79
CA GLY A 102 -8.68 -5.78 -11.41
C GLY A 102 -9.64 -5.10 -10.45
N THR A 103 -9.64 -5.51 -9.20
CA THR A 103 -10.45 -4.90 -8.14
C THR A 103 -9.54 -4.20 -7.15
N VAL A 104 -9.91 -2.98 -6.77
CA VAL A 104 -9.23 -2.19 -5.74
C VAL A 104 -10.27 -1.57 -4.82
N LYS A 105 -9.96 -1.48 -3.53
CA LYS A 105 -10.88 -0.89 -2.56
C LYS A 105 -10.12 -0.08 -1.53
N LEU A 106 -10.75 0.98 -1.04
CA LEU A 106 -10.28 1.77 0.09
C LEU A 106 -11.09 1.41 1.33
N LYS A 107 -10.40 1.31 2.47
CA LYS A 107 -11.02 0.98 3.75
C LYS A 107 -10.21 1.60 4.89
N GLN A 108 -10.89 2.03 5.94
CA GLN A 108 -10.24 2.41 7.19
C GLN A 108 -10.40 1.28 8.20
N GLY A 109 -9.31 0.92 8.88
CA GLY A 109 -9.35 -0.10 9.92
C GLY A 109 -9.58 -1.52 9.39
N GLY A 110 -10.01 -2.39 10.27
CA GLY A 110 -10.27 -3.79 9.96
C GLY A 110 -9.09 -4.71 10.32
N GLY A 111 -9.29 -6.02 10.11
CA GLY A 111 -8.27 -7.03 10.36
C GLY A 111 -7.17 -7.04 9.32
N TYR A 112 -6.14 -7.81 9.55
CA TYR A 112 -5.04 -7.94 8.58
C TYR A 112 -5.13 -9.21 7.72
N GLY A 113 -6.15 -10.06 7.93
CA GLY A 113 -6.46 -11.19 7.04
C GLY A 113 -5.31 -12.15 6.77
N GLY A 114 -4.39 -12.34 7.71
CA GLY A 114 -3.21 -13.15 7.50
C GLY A 114 -2.08 -12.45 6.75
N HIS A 115 -2.23 -11.19 6.37
CA HIS A 115 -1.18 -10.42 5.70
C HIS A 115 -0.10 -10.02 6.72
N ASN A 116 1.09 -10.60 6.59
CA ASN A 116 2.16 -10.43 7.58
C ASN A 116 2.66 -9.00 7.70
N GLY A 117 2.67 -8.25 6.60
CA GLY A 117 3.05 -6.83 6.63
C GLY A 117 2.07 -5.98 7.43
N LEU A 118 0.76 -6.18 7.21
CA LEU A 118 -0.27 -5.46 7.97
C LEU A 118 -0.23 -5.85 9.45
N LYS A 119 -0.03 -7.13 9.75
CA LYS A 119 0.08 -7.61 11.12
C LYS A 119 1.20 -6.89 11.87
N ASP A 120 2.36 -6.77 11.25
CA ASP A 120 3.51 -6.12 11.87
C ASP A 120 3.28 -4.61 12.03
N ILE A 121 2.64 -3.97 11.05
CA ILE A 121 2.30 -2.54 11.16
C ILE A 121 1.38 -2.31 12.35
N VAL A 122 0.34 -3.12 12.54
CA VAL A 122 -0.56 -3.02 13.69
C VAL A 122 0.24 -3.12 14.99
N ALA A 123 1.12 -4.11 15.10
CA ALA A 123 1.95 -4.31 16.29
C ALA A 123 2.84 -3.09 16.58
N GLN A 124 3.46 -2.51 15.56
CA GLN A 124 4.39 -1.39 15.71
C GLN A 124 3.70 -0.04 15.92
N LEU A 125 2.40 0.04 15.67
CA LEU A 125 1.59 1.23 15.92
C LEU A 125 0.78 1.13 17.23
N GLY A 126 1.31 0.42 18.21
CA GLY A 126 0.68 0.29 19.52
C GLY A 126 -0.60 -0.56 19.49
N ASN A 127 -0.63 -1.57 18.64
CA ASN A 127 -1.79 -2.42 18.38
C ASN A 127 -2.98 -1.67 17.79
N SER A 128 -2.72 -0.56 17.08
CA SER A 128 -3.76 0.18 16.38
C SER A 128 -3.91 -0.32 14.95
N ASN A 129 -5.14 -0.62 14.56
CA ASN A 129 -5.47 -0.95 13.18
C ASN A 129 -6.19 0.21 12.46
N ASN A 130 -6.19 1.41 13.03
CA ASN A 130 -7.01 2.53 12.56
C ASN A 130 -6.41 3.30 11.39
N PHE A 131 -5.50 2.71 10.64
CA PHE A 131 -4.96 3.31 9.43
C PHE A 131 -5.84 2.96 8.22
N TYR A 132 -5.71 3.77 7.15
CA TYR A 132 -6.39 3.51 5.89
C TYR A 132 -5.63 2.48 5.08
N ARG A 133 -6.35 1.72 4.28
CA ARG A 133 -5.80 0.67 3.42
C ARG A 133 -6.35 0.81 2.03
N LEU A 134 -5.45 0.78 1.05
CA LEU A 134 -5.83 0.57 -0.34
C LEU A 134 -5.49 -0.88 -0.66
N ARG A 135 -6.54 -1.66 -0.89
CA ARG A 135 -6.50 -3.11 -1.06
C ARG A 135 -6.45 -3.43 -2.54
N ILE A 136 -5.35 -4.00 -2.98
CA ILE A 136 -5.12 -4.33 -4.39
C ILE A 136 -5.40 -5.81 -4.58
N GLY A 137 -6.47 -6.15 -5.30
CA GLY A 137 -6.87 -7.54 -5.51
C GLY A 137 -5.85 -8.33 -6.30
N ILE A 138 -5.47 -9.48 -5.77
CA ILE A 138 -4.54 -10.42 -6.43
C ILE A 138 -5.16 -11.81 -6.63
N GLY A 139 -6.36 -12.04 -6.10
CA GLY A 139 -7.00 -13.33 -6.10
C GLY A 139 -6.50 -14.24 -4.99
N HIS A 140 -7.11 -15.43 -4.89
CA HIS A 140 -6.81 -16.41 -3.85
C HIS A 140 -6.52 -17.76 -4.50
N PRO A 141 -5.53 -18.52 -4.00
CA PRO A 141 -5.17 -19.81 -4.61
C PRO A 141 -6.14 -20.96 -4.27
N GLY A 142 -7.17 -20.72 -3.45
CA GLY A 142 -8.18 -21.68 -3.12
C GLY A 142 -8.03 -22.38 -1.76
N HIS A 143 -6.82 -22.36 -1.20
CA HIS A 143 -6.56 -22.96 0.11
C HIS A 143 -5.46 -22.16 0.83
N ARG A 144 -5.62 -22.00 2.15
CA ARG A 144 -4.67 -21.21 2.97
C ARG A 144 -3.24 -21.73 2.92
N ASP A 145 -3.04 -23.05 2.75
CA ASP A 145 -1.70 -23.64 2.69
C ASP A 145 -0.95 -23.26 1.42
N LEU A 146 -1.65 -22.76 0.39
CA LEU A 146 -1.09 -22.34 -0.87
C LEU A 146 -0.74 -20.85 -0.90
N VAL A 147 -1.19 -20.08 0.09
CA VAL A 147 -1.09 -18.61 0.10
C VAL A 147 0.37 -18.15 0.05
N SER A 148 1.24 -18.70 0.89
CA SER A 148 2.63 -18.30 0.98
C SER A 148 3.35 -18.40 -0.37
N GLY A 149 3.18 -19.52 -1.07
CA GLY A 149 3.75 -19.69 -2.41
C GLY A 149 3.08 -18.79 -3.46
N PHE A 150 1.76 -18.66 -3.36
CA PHE A 150 0.98 -17.86 -4.32
C PHE A 150 1.41 -16.38 -4.33
N VAL A 151 1.54 -15.76 -3.15
CA VAL A 151 1.91 -14.34 -3.08
C VAL A 151 3.36 -14.09 -3.52
N LEU A 152 4.22 -15.10 -3.41
CA LEU A 152 5.63 -15.01 -3.84
C LEU A 152 5.84 -15.41 -5.29
N ASN A 153 4.77 -15.62 -6.05
CA ASN A 153 4.82 -15.89 -7.48
C ASN A 153 4.31 -14.71 -8.29
N LYS A 154 4.71 -14.67 -9.56
CA LYS A 154 4.26 -13.65 -10.49
C LYS A 154 2.80 -13.91 -10.91
N PRO A 155 2.00 -12.87 -11.12
CA PRO A 155 0.68 -13.04 -11.72
C PRO A 155 0.83 -13.48 -13.19
N ALA A 156 -0.17 -14.23 -13.68
CA ALA A 156 -0.25 -14.56 -15.10
C ALA A 156 -0.41 -13.27 -15.92
N PRO A 157 -0.02 -13.27 -17.22
CA PRO A 157 -0.11 -12.06 -18.04
C PRO A 157 -1.48 -11.38 -18.05
N ALA A 158 -2.57 -12.15 -18.13
CA ALA A 158 -3.92 -11.58 -18.09
C ALA A 158 -4.26 -10.96 -16.73
N GLU A 159 -3.80 -11.57 -15.65
CA GLU A 159 -3.96 -11.03 -14.31
C GLU A 159 -3.15 -9.74 -14.14
N ARG A 160 -1.92 -9.72 -14.66
CA ARG A 160 -1.07 -8.53 -14.60
C ARG A 160 -1.69 -7.36 -15.37
N GLU A 161 -2.30 -7.64 -16.52
CA GLU A 161 -3.02 -6.61 -17.30
C GLU A 161 -4.18 -6.03 -16.49
N ALA A 162 -4.97 -6.87 -15.83
CA ALA A 162 -6.07 -6.44 -14.97
C ALA A 162 -5.54 -5.64 -13.77
N LEU A 163 -4.45 -6.10 -13.14
CA LEU A 163 -3.79 -5.39 -12.06
C LEU A 163 -3.33 -4.00 -12.51
N ASP A 164 -2.70 -3.89 -13.67
CA ASP A 164 -2.21 -2.60 -14.16
C ASP A 164 -3.34 -1.59 -14.37
N LYS A 165 -4.49 -2.03 -14.89
CA LYS A 165 -5.67 -1.18 -15.01
C LYS A 165 -6.18 -0.71 -13.65
N ALA A 166 -6.21 -1.61 -12.67
CA ALA A 166 -6.62 -1.28 -11.31
C ALA A 166 -5.64 -0.29 -10.66
N LEU A 167 -4.34 -0.47 -10.89
CA LEU A 167 -3.33 0.44 -10.34
C LEU A 167 -3.41 1.84 -10.97
N ASP A 168 -3.77 1.94 -12.25
CA ASP A 168 -3.99 3.24 -12.90
C ASP A 168 -5.19 3.95 -12.28
N GLU A 169 -6.29 3.25 -12.06
CA GLU A 169 -7.46 3.82 -11.41
C GLU A 169 -7.15 4.21 -9.97
N ALA A 170 -6.40 3.38 -9.23
CA ALA A 170 -5.99 3.69 -7.87
C ALA A 170 -5.14 4.95 -7.81
N THR A 171 -4.24 5.13 -8.76
CA THR A 171 -3.40 6.33 -8.86
C THR A 171 -4.25 7.58 -9.02
N ASP A 172 -5.21 7.55 -9.95
CA ASP A 172 -6.13 8.66 -10.15
C ASP A 172 -6.98 8.93 -8.91
N CYS A 173 -7.40 7.86 -8.25
CA CYS A 173 -8.23 7.96 -7.05
C CYS A 173 -7.49 8.57 -5.86
N ILE A 174 -6.21 8.26 -5.70
CA ILE A 174 -5.38 8.86 -4.65
C ILE A 174 -5.23 10.37 -4.91
N GLU A 175 -5.06 10.77 -6.15
CA GLU A 175 -5.05 12.20 -6.50
C GLU A 175 -6.36 12.87 -6.11
N LEU A 176 -7.49 12.22 -6.43
CA LEU A 176 -8.83 12.69 -6.05
C LEU A 176 -8.98 12.82 -4.54
N LEU A 177 -8.40 11.88 -3.77
CA LEU A 177 -8.43 11.91 -2.31
C LEU A 177 -7.90 13.22 -1.77
N PHE A 178 -6.78 13.70 -2.31
CA PHE A 178 -6.18 14.95 -1.86
C PHE A 178 -6.89 16.20 -2.39
N LYS A 179 -7.63 16.08 -3.48
CA LYS A 179 -8.40 17.20 -4.05
C LYS A 179 -9.78 17.33 -3.43
N GLU A 180 -10.47 16.22 -3.23
CA GLU A 180 -11.89 16.22 -2.87
C GLU A 180 -12.24 15.40 -1.63
N GLY A 181 -11.25 14.74 -1.01
CA GLY A 181 -11.44 14.05 0.26
C GLY A 181 -11.64 12.54 0.16
N MET A 182 -11.56 11.88 1.31
CA MET A 182 -11.56 10.42 1.44
C MET A 182 -12.90 9.80 1.03
N VAL A 183 -14.01 10.44 1.32
CA VAL A 183 -15.35 9.88 1.01
C VAL A 183 -15.53 9.71 -0.50
N LYS A 184 -15.24 10.76 -1.28
CA LYS A 184 -15.35 10.70 -2.74
C LYS A 184 -14.37 9.69 -3.34
N ALA A 185 -13.14 9.67 -2.85
CA ALA A 185 -12.14 8.72 -3.31
C ALA A 185 -12.57 7.28 -3.03
N THR A 186 -13.09 7.01 -1.83
CA THR A 186 -13.56 5.69 -1.45
C THR A 186 -14.73 5.24 -2.33
N ASN A 187 -15.71 6.11 -2.55
CA ASN A 187 -16.88 5.80 -3.38
C ASN A 187 -16.46 5.47 -4.81
N ARG A 188 -15.57 6.28 -5.38
CA ARG A 188 -15.07 6.06 -6.74
C ARG A 188 -14.33 4.74 -6.85
N LEU A 189 -13.37 4.49 -5.95
CA LEU A 189 -12.52 3.31 -6.04
C LEU A 189 -13.31 2.03 -5.79
N ASN A 190 -14.21 2.04 -4.80
CA ASN A 190 -15.00 0.87 -4.45
C ASN A 190 -16.05 0.52 -5.51
N SER A 191 -16.35 1.43 -6.42
CA SER A 191 -17.27 1.20 -7.55
C SER A 191 -16.54 0.77 -8.82
N PHE A 192 -15.21 0.81 -8.83
CA PHE A 192 -14.43 0.48 -10.03
C PHE A 192 -14.51 -1.00 -10.35
N LYS A 193 -14.76 -1.29 -11.63
CA LYS A 193 -14.75 -2.65 -12.21
C LYS A 193 -14.16 -2.59 -13.60
N ILE A 194 -13.39 -3.60 -13.94
CA ILE A 194 -12.87 -3.76 -15.29
C ILE A 194 -13.96 -4.31 -16.20
#